data_96fa0d1a7c70b172f914858285ec6b8d
#
_entry.id   96fa0d1a7c70b172f914858285ec6b8d
#
_cell.length_a   1.000
_cell.length_b   1.000
_cell.length_c   1.000
_cell.angle_alpha   90.00
_cell.angle_beta   90.00
_cell.angle_gamma   90.00
#
_symmetry.space_group_name_H-M   'P 1'
#
loop_
_entity.id
_entity.type
_entity.pdbx_description
1 polymer ?
#
loop_
_entity_poly.entity_id
_entity_poly.type
_entity_poly.pdbx_seq_one_letter_code
_entity_poly.pdbx_strand_id
1 'polypeptide(L)'
;MYKRQLLQELDKIPAGHFNKWLIGFSDITALHALWARKGYASLHASMAKAFAAYGTPEVITGLDEEIAILQGENVTIQAHSDGSQQLAGHSGKAHAPVLGGNLAVLGGLIGTSFDPLAAAARRGEDFILLVEDIAEPIYKVERILYQLLLTGSLDHMKGLIAGDFTEYRPSRDHAGMQQMIEAFIARNLRGKTDIPVTYSISIGHRDEANYPVILNCPATLEVTAGNSSQPGSTATTLTFG
;
A
#
# COMPACT_ATOMS: atom_id res chain seq x y z
N MET A 1 17.61 -10.51 -9.26
CA MET A 1 18.55 -9.48 -8.70
C MET A 1 17.76 -8.61 -7.75
N TYR A 2 18.17 -8.53 -6.50
CA TYR A 2 17.42 -7.74 -5.50
C TYR A 2 17.68 -6.26 -5.68
N LYS A 3 16.63 -5.46 -5.90
CA LYS A 3 16.73 -4.01 -6.12
C LYS A 3 17.42 -3.25 -4.98
N ARG A 4 17.30 -3.77 -3.75
CA ARG A 4 17.95 -3.21 -2.55
C ARG A 4 19.49 -3.08 -2.68
N GLN A 5 20.14 -3.94 -3.44
CA GLN A 5 21.58 -3.87 -3.67
C GLN A 5 22.00 -2.62 -4.46
N LEU A 6 21.07 -2.00 -5.19
CA LEU A 6 21.32 -0.82 -6.00
C LEU A 6 21.16 0.49 -5.22
N LEU A 7 20.49 0.47 -4.06
CA LEU A 7 20.08 1.69 -3.35
C LEU A 7 21.24 2.62 -3.03
N GLN A 8 22.35 2.09 -2.51
CA GLN A 8 23.51 2.91 -2.14
C GLN A 8 24.18 3.57 -3.34
N GLU A 9 24.22 2.88 -4.48
CA GLU A 9 24.81 3.45 -5.70
C GLU A 9 23.87 4.48 -6.33
N LEU A 10 22.59 4.19 -6.40
CA LEU A 10 21.59 5.11 -6.95
C LEU A 10 21.39 6.34 -6.06
N ASP A 11 21.58 6.23 -4.74
CA ASP A 11 21.47 7.37 -3.83
C ASP A 11 22.57 8.43 -4.06
N LYS A 12 23.67 8.07 -4.72
CA LYS A 12 24.72 9.02 -5.13
C LYS A 12 24.29 9.94 -6.29
N ILE A 13 23.25 9.54 -7.01
CA ILE A 13 22.71 10.31 -8.13
C ILE A 13 21.99 11.56 -7.58
N PRO A 14 22.26 12.76 -8.14
CA PRO A 14 21.60 13.99 -7.71
C PRO A 14 20.06 13.90 -7.83
N ALA A 15 19.35 14.52 -6.88
CA ALA A 15 17.89 14.43 -6.79
C ALA A 15 17.17 14.83 -8.09
N GLY A 16 17.66 15.87 -8.82
CA GLY A 16 17.03 16.31 -10.06
C GLY A 16 16.91 15.26 -11.17
N HIS A 17 17.68 14.18 -11.11
CA HIS A 17 17.57 13.07 -12.06
C HIS A 17 16.39 12.13 -11.76
N PHE A 18 15.74 12.26 -10.59
CA PHE A 18 14.58 11.46 -10.18
C PHE A 18 13.24 12.10 -10.60
N ASN A 19 13.25 13.27 -11.23
CA ASN A 19 12.04 13.93 -11.75
C ASN A 19 11.49 13.21 -12.99
N LYS A 20 11.03 11.99 -12.79
CA LYS A 20 10.38 11.13 -13.80
C LYS A 20 9.61 10.02 -13.09
N TRP A 21 8.61 9.49 -13.73
CA TRP A 21 7.87 8.36 -13.19
C TRP A 21 8.77 7.14 -13.02
N LEU A 22 8.74 6.59 -11.81
CA LEU A 22 9.12 5.20 -11.52
C LEU A 22 7.84 4.42 -11.38
N ILE A 23 7.64 3.39 -12.18
CA ILE A 23 6.43 2.58 -12.21
C ILE A 23 6.78 1.13 -11.89
N GLY A 24 5.96 0.49 -11.08
CA GLY A 24 6.07 -0.92 -10.79
C GLY A 24 5.63 -1.25 -9.36
N PHE A 25 5.74 -2.52 -8.98
CA PHE A 25 5.36 -3.04 -7.66
C PHE A 25 6.35 -4.12 -7.21
N SER A 26 6.05 -4.88 -6.15
CA SER A 26 6.93 -5.95 -5.67
C SER A 26 8.33 -5.43 -5.27
N ASP A 27 9.40 -5.99 -5.81
CA ASP A 27 10.80 -5.56 -5.57
C ASP A 27 11.05 -4.07 -5.88
N ILE A 28 10.21 -3.45 -6.74
CA ILE A 28 10.31 -2.02 -7.04
C ILE A 28 10.03 -1.15 -5.82
N THR A 29 9.35 -1.67 -4.80
CA THR A 29 9.14 -0.99 -3.51
C THR A 29 10.45 -0.43 -2.93
N ALA A 30 11.57 -1.13 -3.08
CA ALA A 30 12.87 -0.61 -2.64
C ALA A 30 13.28 0.66 -3.39
N LEU A 31 12.95 0.77 -4.68
CA LEU A 31 13.22 1.97 -5.49
C LEU A 31 12.19 3.08 -5.18
N HIS A 32 10.94 2.74 -4.91
CA HIS A 32 9.95 3.71 -4.43
C HIS A 32 10.42 4.41 -3.15
N ALA A 33 11.00 3.67 -2.21
CA ALA A 33 11.61 4.23 -1.01
C ALA A 33 12.76 5.21 -1.32
N LEU A 34 13.55 4.94 -2.35
CA LEU A 34 14.58 5.86 -2.83
C LEU A 34 13.96 7.12 -3.46
N TRP A 35 12.91 6.99 -4.29
CA TRP A 35 12.19 8.15 -4.85
C TRP A 35 11.64 9.04 -3.75
N ALA A 36 10.98 8.45 -2.75
CA ALA A 36 10.48 9.17 -1.58
C ALA A 36 11.61 9.91 -0.84
N ARG A 37 12.76 9.24 -0.64
CA ARG A 37 13.95 9.84 -0.02
C ARG A 37 14.50 11.04 -0.82
N LYS A 38 14.36 11.01 -2.14
CA LYS A 38 14.77 12.11 -3.05
C LYS A 38 13.69 13.20 -3.16
N GLY A 39 12.53 13.03 -2.53
CA GLY A 39 11.43 14.01 -2.54
C GLY A 39 10.50 13.90 -3.75
N TYR A 40 10.51 12.77 -4.47
CA TYR A 40 9.68 12.57 -5.66
C TYR A 40 8.60 11.52 -5.43
N ALA A 41 7.46 11.73 -6.10
CA ALA A 41 6.41 10.74 -6.21
C ALA A 41 6.84 9.60 -7.13
N SER A 42 6.20 8.44 -6.96
CA SER A 42 6.36 7.27 -7.82
C SER A 42 5.05 6.48 -7.89
N LEU A 43 4.91 5.58 -8.84
CA LEU A 43 3.65 4.89 -9.10
C LEU A 43 3.78 3.40 -8.80
N HIS A 44 3.18 2.97 -7.69
CA HIS A 44 2.97 1.54 -7.39
C HIS A 44 1.84 1.05 -8.28
N ALA A 45 2.17 0.37 -9.35
CA ALA A 45 1.22 0.00 -10.41
C ALA A 45 1.77 -1.13 -11.26
N SER A 46 0.99 -1.54 -12.24
CA SER A 46 1.35 -2.59 -13.17
C SER A 46 2.60 -2.26 -13.97
N MET A 47 3.36 -3.28 -14.32
CA MET A 47 4.56 -3.11 -15.14
C MET A 47 4.23 -3.20 -16.62
N ALA A 48 5.15 -2.76 -17.48
CA ALA A 48 5.00 -2.68 -18.93
C ALA A 48 4.38 -3.92 -19.61
N LYS A 49 4.56 -5.12 -19.05
CA LYS A 49 3.95 -6.35 -19.58
C LYS A 49 2.41 -6.29 -19.57
N ALA A 50 1.80 -5.64 -18.58
CA ALA A 50 0.35 -5.55 -18.49
C ALA A 50 -0.27 -4.75 -19.65
N PHE A 51 0.45 -3.77 -20.18
CA PHE A 51 -0.01 -2.95 -21.29
C PHE A 51 -0.11 -3.73 -22.60
N ALA A 52 0.53 -4.90 -22.72
CA ALA A 52 0.38 -5.75 -23.89
C ALA A 52 -1.04 -6.32 -24.05
N ALA A 53 -1.81 -6.40 -22.97
CA ALA A 53 -3.20 -6.83 -22.97
C ALA A 53 -4.20 -5.67 -23.09
N TYR A 54 -3.74 -4.42 -23.20
CA TYR A 54 -4.63 -3.26 -23.25
C TYR A 54 -5.53 -3.32 -24.49
N GLY A 55 -6.84 -3.10 -24.28
CA GLY A 55 -7.85 -3.22 -25.34
C GLY A 55 -8.28 -4.65 -25.68
N THR A 56 -7.83 -5.65 -24.94
CA THR A 56 -8.26 -7.05 -25.06
C THR A 56 -9.11 -7.47 -23.84
N PRO A 57 -9.84 -8.60 -23.92
CA PRO A 57 -10.58 -9.13 -22.76
C PRO A 57 -9.70 -9.52 -21.57
N GLU A 58 -8.40 -9.70 -21.78
CA GLU A 58 -7.42 -10.08 -20.75
C GLU A 58 -6.79 -8.87 -20.04
N VAL A 59 -7.27 -7.64 -20.35
CA VAL A 59 -6.79 -6.44 -19.67
C VAL A 59 -7.09 -6.50 -18.18
N ILE A 60 -6.09 -6.19 -17.36
CA ILE A 60 -6.26 -6.16 -15.89
C ILE A 60 -7.01 -4.90 -15.46
N THR A 61 -7.86 -5.04 -14.44
CA THR A 61 -8.54 -3.91 -13.81
C THR A 61 -7.52 -2.98 -13.15
N GLY A 62 -7.69 -1.67 -13.31
CA GLY A 62 -6.79 -0.63 -12.80
C GLY A 62 -5.85 -0.04 -13.85
N LEU A 63 -5.76 -0.64 -15.05
CA LEU A 63 -4.85 -0.14 -16.10
C LEU A 63 -5.34 1.18 -16.70
N ASP A 64 -6.65 1.40 -16.79
CA ASP A 64 -7.21 2.67 -17.27
C ASP A 64 -6.88 3.81 -16.32
N GLU A 65 -6.99 3.59 -15.01
CA GLU A 65 -6.60 4.55 -13.97
C GLU A 65 -5.09 4.83 -14.00
N GLU A 66 -4.26 3.81 -14.28
CA GLU A 66 -2.83 3.99 -14.46
C GLU A 66 -2.51 4.90 -15.64
N ILE A 67 -3.16 4.67 -16.77
CA ILE A 67 -3.01 5.51 -17.98
C ILE A 67 -3.46 6.94 -17.71
N ALA A 68 -4.60 7.14 -17.03
CA ALA A 68 -5.12 8.46 -16.69
C ALA A 68 -4.13 9.22 -15.79
N ILE A 69 -3.53 8.57 -14.78
CA ILE A 69 -2.48 9.18 -13.95
C ILE A 69 -1.28 9.61 -14.80
N LEU A 70 -0.83 8.76 -15.72
CA LEU A 70 0.31 9.06 -16.59
C LEU A 70 0.02 10.21 -17.58
N GLN A 71 -1.24 10.45 -17.90
CA GLN A 71 -1.72 11.57 -18.70
C GLN A 71 -1.88 12.85 -17.88
N GLY A 72 -1.70 12.78 -16.56
CA GLY A 72 -1.83 13.92 -15.65
C GLY A 72 -3.26 14.21 -15.21
N GLU A 73 -4.14 13.22 -15.33
CA GLU A 73 -5.52 13.34 -14.89
C GLU A 73 -5.65 13.06 -13.39
N ASN A 74 -6.64 13.71 -12.75
CA ASN A 74 -7.01 13.38 -11.38
C ASN A 74 -7.79 12.07 -11.37
N VAL A 75 -7.33 11.11 -10.56
CA VAL A 75 -7.92 9.78 -10.50
C VAL A 75 -8.54 9.55 -9.13
N THR A 76 -9.73 8.97 -9.14
CA THR A 76 -10.43 8.48 -7.95
C THR A 76 -10.72 7.00 -8.12
N ILE A 77 -10.10 6.18 -7.28
CA ILE A 77 -10.37 4.74 -7.21
C ILE A 77 -11.55 4.52 -6.28
N GLN A 78 -12.56 3.81 -6.75
CA GLN A 78 -13.70 3.40 -5.96
C GLN A 78 -13.75 1.88 -5.87
N ALA A 79 -13.86 1.36 -4.65
CA ALA A 79 -13.97 -0.06 -4.40
C ALA A 79 -15.06 -0.34 -3.36
N HIS A 80 -15.69 -1.49 -3.49
CA HIS A 80 -16.73 -1.94 -2.58
C HIS A 80 -16.40 -3.34 -2.07
N SER A 81 -16.51 -3.52 -0.76
CA SER A 81 -16.58 -4.83 -0.16
C SER A 81 -18.04 -5.27 -0.15
N ASP A 82 -18.32 -6.43 -0.71
CA ASP A 82 -19.68 -7.02 -0.75
C ASP A 82 -20.08 -7.70 0.57
N GLY A 83 -19.23 -7.61 1.60
CA GLY A 83 -19.44 -8.27 2.88
C GLY A 83 -19.14 -9.79 2.85
N SER A 84 -18.79 -10.36 1.70
CA SER A 84 -18.36 -11.77 1.59
C SER A 84 -16.97 -12.00 2.20
N GLN A 85 -16.16 -10.94 2.29
CA GLN A 85 -14.94 -10.93 3.08
C GLN A 85 -15.28 -10.71 4.55
N GLN A 86 -14.73 -11.53 5.42
CA GLN A 86 -15.04 -11.54 6.86
C GLN A 86 -14.72 -10.22 7.60
N LEU A 87 -14.08 -9.26 6.95
CA LEU A 87 -13.63 -8.02 7.55
C LEU A 87 -13.94 -6.83 6.64
N ALA A 88 -14.74 -5.92 7.17
CA ALA A 88 -15.31 -4.79 6.44
C ALA A 88 -14.43 -3.53 6.47
N GLY A 89 -13.23 -3.59 7.05
CA GLY A 89 -12.42 -2.39 7.26
C GLY A 89 -12.98 -1.46 8.35
N HIS A 90 -12.28 -0.36 8.60
CA HIS A 90 -12.68 0.64 9.59
C HIS A 90 -13.06 1.93 8.88
N SER A 91 -14.26 2.44 9.17
CA SER A 91 -14.75 3.71 8.62
C SER A 91 -13.93 4.88 9.14
N GLY A 92 -13.69 5.84 8.27
CA GLY A 92 -12.95 7.06 8.60
C GLY A 92 -12.49 7.77 7.35
N LYS A 93 -11.79 8.90 7.56
CA LYS A 93 -11.20 9.69 6.49
C LYS A 93 -9.80 10.16 6.89
N ALA A 94 -8.85 10.01 5.98
CA ALA A 94 -7.50 10.50 6.13
C ALA A 94 -7.04 11.23 4.88
N HIS A 95 -6.24 12.29 5.07
CA HIS A 95 -5.57 12.99 3.97
C HIS A 95 -4.09 13.11 4.33
N ALA A 96 -3.24 12.39 3.63
CA ALA A 96 -1.80 12.37 3.83
C ALA A 96 -1.09 11.71 2.63
N PRO A 97 0.24 11.85 2.50
CA PRO A 97 0.99 11.07 1.53
C PRO A 97 0.83 9.56 1.74
N VAL A 98 0.74 8.80 0.65
CA VAL A 98 0.76 7.34 0.73
C VAL A 98 2.20 6.86 0.73
N LEU A 99 2.57 6.07 1.72
CA LEU A 99 3.88 5.41 1.83
C LEU A 99 3.67 3.90 1.95
N GLY A 100 4.58 3.12 1.37
CA GLY A 100 4.48 1.68 1.51
C GLY A 100 4.79 0.91 0.24
N GLY A 101 4.06 -0.21 0.04
CA GLY A 101 4.20 -1.17 -1.05
C GLY A 101 4.33 -2.60 -0.56
N ASN A 102 5.18 -3.42 -1.20
CA ASN A 102 5.41 -4.79 -0.78
C ASN A 102 6.04 -4.85 0.62
N LEU A 103 5.35 -5.53 1.55
CA LEU A 103 5.68 -5.49 2.97
C LEU A 103 6.99 -6.21 3.29
N ALA A 104 7.28 -7.34 2.64
CA ALA A 104 8.55 -8.06 2.84
C ALA A 104 9.74 -7.22 2.36
N VAL A 105 9.57 -6.47 1.29
CA VAL A 105 10.62 -5.54 0.79
C VAL A 105 10.80 -4.37 1.75
N LEU A 106 9.71 -3.76 2.23
CA LEU A 106 9.74 -2.71 3.28
C LEU A 106 10.43 -3.23 4.54
N GLY A 107 10.08 -4.43 4.99
CA GLY A 107 10.70 -5.08 6.14
C GLY A 107 12.23 -5.14 6.04
N GLY A 108 12.74 -5.34 4.82
CA GLY A 108 14.18 -5.31 4.54
C GLY A 108 14.81 -3.92 4.56
N LEU A 109 14.03 -2.85 4.66
CA LEU A 109 14.51 -1.45 4.74
C LEU A 109 14.46 -0.90 6.16
N ILE A 110 13.76 -1.57 7.10
CA ILE A 110 13.59 -1.12 8.48
C ILE A 110 14.97 -0.92 9.14
N GLY A 111 15.15 0.25 9.74
CA GLY A 111 16.40 0.63 10.40
C GLY A 111 17.51 1.10 9.46
N THR A 112 17.27 1.16 8.16
CA THR A 112 18.19 1.75 7.18
C THR A 112 17.85 3.22 6.90
N SER A 113 18.75 3.92 6.22
CA SER A 113 18.50 5.29 5.76
C SER A 113 17.46 5.37 4.63
N PHE A 114 17.01 4.23 4.11
CA PHE A 114 16.02 4.12 3.04
C PHE A 114 14.62 3.76 3.57
N ASP A 115 14.44 3.63 4.89
CA ASP A 115 13.15 3.37 5.51
C ASP A 115 12.25 4.63 5.41
N PRO A 116 11.22 4.65 4.54
CA PRO A 116 10.40 5.82 4.32
C PRO A 116 9.48 6.11 5.51
N LEU A 117 9.02 5.07 6.22
CA LEU A 117 8.11 5.19 7.35
C LEU A 117 8.83 5.78 8.56
N ALA A 118 10.02 5.27 8.89
CA ALA A 118 10.85 5.83 9.94
C ALA A 118 11.31 7.26 9.58
N ALA A 119 11.50 7.59 8.30
CA ALA A 119 11.82 8.93 7.88
C ALA A 119 10.66 9.90 8.13
N ALA A 120 9.42 9.52 7.79
CA ALA A 120 8.21 10.30 8.06
C ALA A 120 8.00 10.47 9.57
N ALA A 121 8.10 9.39 10.35
CA ALA A 121 7.96 9.43 11.81
C ALA A 121 8.96 10.40 12.48
N ARG A 122 10.24 10.37 12.05
CA ARG A 122 11.25 11.32 12.57
C ARG A 122 10.96 12.78 12.24
N ARG A 123 10.25 13.06 11.14
CA ARG A 123 9.83 14.43 10.76
C ARG A 123 8.49 14.83 11.35
N GLY A 124 7.79 13.90 12.04
CA GLY A 124 6.44 14.15 12.54
C GLY A 124 5.41 14.27 11.42
N GLU A 125 5.66 13.62 10.27
CA GLU A 125 4.80 13.69 9.10
C GLU A 125 3.80 12.54 9.09
N ASP A 126 2.53 12.88 8.95
CA ASP A 126 1.45 11.92 8.82
C ASP A 126 1.49 11.22 7.46
N PHE A 127 1.07 9.95 7.42
CA PHE A 127 1.00 9.17 6.18
C PHE A 127 -0.14 8.14 6.21
N ILE A 128 -0.55 7.71 5.02
CA ILE A 128 -1.40 6.53 4.79
C ILE A 128 -0.45 5.39 4.43
N LEU A 129 -0.54 4.27 5.16
CA LEU A 129 0.28 3.09 4.89
C LEU A 129 -0.38 2.22 3.83
N LEU A 130 0.35 1.90 2.76
CA LEU A 130 0.01 0.83 1.82
C LEU A 130 0.85 -0.40 2.12
N VAL A 131 0.20 -1.57 2.24
CA VAL A 131 0.88 -2.87 2.36
C VAL A 131 0.20 -3.91 1.47
N GLU A 132 1.00 -4.68 0.76
CA GLU A 132 0.61 -5.87 -0.01
C GLU A 132 1.74 -6.88 0.03
N ASP A 133 1.48 -8.16 -0.26
CA ASP A 133 2.56 -9.15 -0.36
C ASP A 133 2.14 -10.41 -1.12
N ILE A 134 3.12 -11.20 -1.54
CA ILE A 134 2.92 -12.50 -2.19
C ILE A 134 3.80 -13.58 -1.53
N ALA A 135 3.22 -14.76 -1.37
CA ALA A 135 3.90 -15.98 -0.92
C ALA A 135 4.55 -15.90 0.48
N GLU A 136 4.25 -14.86 1.26
CA GLU A 136 4.75 -14.73 2.62
C GLU A 136 3.81 -15.40 3.64
N PRO A 137 4.32 -16.28 4.50
CA PRO A 137 3.52 -16.85 5.59
C PRO A 137 2.99 -15.78 6.55
N ILE A 138 1.78 -15.95 7.07
CA ILE A 138 1.13 -14.99 7.98
C ILE A 138 2.05 -14.55 9.13
N TYR A 139 2.76 -15.48 9.77
CA TYR A 139 3.64 -15.17 10.89
C TYR A 139 4.83 -14.25 10.53
N LYS A 140 5.24 -14.25 9.25
CA LYS A 140 6.30 -13.33 8.79
C LYS A 140 5.74 -11.93 8.58
N VAL A 141 4.55 -11.81 7.99
CA VAL A 141 3.84 -10.54 7.85
C VAL A 141 3.59 -9.93 9.22
N GLU A 142 3.05 -10.71 10.17
CA GLU A 142 2.84 -10.27 11.55
C GLU A 142 4.14 -9.77 12.20
N ARG A 143 5.25 -10.48 12.02
CA ARG A 143 6.56 -10.09 12.54
C ARG A 143 7.02 -8.74 12.01
N ILE A 144 6.83 -8.48 10.71
CA ILE A 144 7.20 -7.20 10.10
C ILE A 144 6.31 -6.08 10.65
N LEU A 145 5.01 -6.30 10.80
CA LEU A 145 4.10 -5.32 11.41
C LEU A 145 4.51 -4.99 12.86
N TYR A 146 4.88 -6.00 13.67
CA TYR A 146 5.42 -5.77 15.01
C TYR A 146 6.76 -5.04 14.99
N GLN A 147 7.62 -5.31 14.01
CA GLN A 147 8.89 -4.60 13.86
C GLN A 147 8.64 -3.11 13.56
N LEU A 148 7.70 -2.79 12.65
CA LEU A 148 7.30 -1.41 12.36
C LEU A 148 6.70 -0.72 13.61
N LEU A 149 5.89 -1.43 14.39
CA LEU A 149 5.32 -0.92 15.63
C LEU A 149 6.41 -0.60 16.65
N LEU A 150 7.31 -1.55 16.91
CA LEU A 150 8.35 -1.43 17.95
C LEU A 150 9.42 -0.39 17.61
N THR A 151 9.61 -0.08 16.33
CA THR A 151 10.51 1.00 15.90
C THR A 151 9.86 2.38 15.90
N GLY A 152 8.56 2.49 16.25
CA GLY A 152 7.81 3.74 16.17
C GLY A 152 7.46 4.17 14.75
N SER A 153 7.72 3.32 13.75
CA SER A 153 7.47 3.64 12.34
C SER A 153 5.98 3.82 12.02
N LEU A 154 5.07 3.36 12.89
CA LEU A 154 3.61 3.51 12.74
C LEU A 154 3.02 4.69 13.53
N ASP A 155 3.83 5.49 14.24
CA ASP A 155 3.31 6.51 15.15
C ASP A 155 2.49 7.59 14.43
N HIS A 156 2.86 7.92 13.20
CA HIS A 156 2.20 8.92 12.35
C HIS A 156 1.27 8.33 11.28
N MET A 157 0.97 7.04 11.34
CA MET A 157 0.01 6.42 10.43
C MET A 157 -1.41 6.94 10.68
N LYS A 158 -2.06 7.47 9.65
CA LYS A 158 -3.43 8.01 9.67
C LYS A 158 -4.45 7.19 8.89
N GLY A 159 -4.00 6.20 8.14
CA GLY A 159 -4.85 5.28 7.40
C GLY A 159 -4.06 4.05 6.97
N LEU A 160 -4.77 2.97 6.66
CA LEU A 160 -4.18 1.73 6.18
C LEU A 160 -4.93 1.23 4.94
N ILE A 161 -4.19 1.02 3.87
CA ILE A 161 -4.62 0.29 2.69
C ILE A 161 -3.92 -1.07 2.72
N ALA A 162 -4.65 -2.10 3.09
CA ALA A 162 -4.21 -3.47 2.96
C ALA A 162 -4.65 -3.97 1.58
N GLY A 163 -3.73 -3.99 0.63
CA GLY A 163 -3.91 -4.55 -0.69
C GLY A 163 -3.98 -6.08 -0.67
N ASP A 164 -3.68 -6.71 -1.79
CA ASP A 164 -3.76 -8.15 -1.91
C ASP A 164 -2.58 -8.84 -1.21
N PHE A 165 -2.90 -9.83 -0.41
CA PHE A 165 -1.95 -10.82 0.09
C PHE A 165 -2.28 -12.15 -0.57
N THR A 166 -1.47 -12.55 -1.55
CA THR A 166 -1.72 -13.74 -2.35
C THR A 166 -0.76 -14.87 -2.00
N GLU A 167 -1.15 -16.13 -2.29
CA GLU A 167 -0.32 -17.33 -2.11
C GLU A 167 0.27 -17.52 -0.70
N TYR A 168 -0.30 -16.86 0.32
CA TYR A 168 0.18 -17.00 1.69
C TYR A 168 -0.18 -18.35 2.31
N ARG A 169 0.57 -18.75 3.32
CA ARG A 169 0.27 -19.96 4.11
C ARG A 169 -0.33 -19.56 5.45
N PRO A 170 -1.44 -20.21 5.85
CA PRO A 170 -2.01 -20.04 7.19
C PRO A 170 -0.97 -20.28 8.28
N SER A 171 -1.14 -19.64 9.42
CA SER A 171 -0.35 -19.87 10.63
C SER A 171 -1.12 -20.69 11.65
N ARG A 172 -0.47 -21.06 12.75
CA ARG A 172 -1.12 -21.77 13.85
C ARG A 172 -2.24 -20.95 14.49
N ASP A 173 -2.05 -19.64 14.58
CA ASP A 173 -2.92 -18.74 15.35
C ASP A 173 -3.92 -17.99 14.45
N HIS A 174 -3.69 -17.94 13.13
CA HIS A 174 -4.54 -17.23 12.18
C HIS A 174 -4.75 -18.04 10.90
N ALA A 175 -6.01 -18.23 10.53
CA ALA A 175 -6.38 -18.93 9.29
C ALA A 175 -6.29 -17.99 8.06
N GLY A 176 -6.45 -16.68 8.24
CA GLY A 176 -6.46 -15.68 7.18
C GLY A 176 -5.60 -14.46 7.48
N MET A 177 -5.06 -13.86 6.43
CA MET A 177 -4.18 -12.69 6.52
C MET A 177 -4.93 -11.47 7.08
N GLN A 178 -6.12 -11.19 6.56
CA GLN A 178 -6.95 -10.09 7.06
C GLN A 178 -7.28 -10.24 8.54
N GLN A 179 -7.63 -11.46 8.98
CA GLN A 179 -7.90 -11.74 10.40
C GLN A 179 -6.68 -11.41 11.27
N MET A 180 -5.49 -11.74 10.82
CA MET A 180 -4.25 -11.39 11.54
C MET A 180 -4.04 -9.87 11.60
N ILE A 181 -4.23 -9.17 10.48
CA ILE A 181 -4.07 -7.70 10.43
C ILE A 181 -5.09 -7.03 11.37
N GLU A 182 -6.34 -7.46 11.39
CA GLU A 182 -7.36 -6.95 12.33
C GLU A 182 -6.98 -7.20 13.79
N ALA A 183 -6.52 -8.40 14.10
CA ALA A 183 -6.06 -8.72 15.45
C ALA A 183 -4.88 -7.84 15.87
N PHE A 184 -3.96 -7.57 14.95
CA PHE A 184 -2.83 -6.67 15.17
C PHE A 184 -3.31 -5.23 15.45
N ILE A 185 -4.23 -4.68 14.63
CA ILE A 185 -4.80 -3.34 14.78
C ILE A 185 -5.52 -3.24 16.13
N ALA A 186 -6.44 -4.15 16.41
CA ALA A 186 -7.24 -4.14 17.63
C ALA A 186 -6.38 -4.20 18.91
N ARG A 187 -5.27 -4.91 18.87
CA ARG A 187 -4.37 -5.08 20.02
C ARG A 187 -3.44 -3.88 20.23
N ASN A 188 -2.88 -3.33 19.15
CA ASN A 188 -1.71 -2.47 19.22
C ASN A 188 -2.00 -1.01 18.86
N LEU A 189 -3.07 -0.75 18.10
CA LEU A 189 -3.43 0.60 17.66
C LEU A 189 -4.65 1.15 18.43
N ARG A 190 -4.87 0.67 19.65
CA ARG A 190 -5.91 1.19 20.56
C ARG A 190 -5.67 2.68 20.79
N GLY A 191 -6.68 3.50 20.49
CA GLY A 191 -6.57 4.97 20.50
C GLY A 191 -6.34 5.58 19.12
N LYS A 192 -6.07 4.77 18.08
CA LYS A 192 -6.14 5.13 16.66
C LYS A 192 -7.36 4.46 16.00
N THR A 193 -8.45 4.28 16.74
CA THR A 193 -9.67 3.57 16.30
C THR A 193 -10.42 4.29 15.16
N ASP A 194 -10.09 5.56 14.93
CA ASP A 194 -10.76 6.39 13.93
C ASP A 194 -9.96 6.51 12.62
N ILE A 195 -8.90 5.70 12.45
CA ILE A 195 -8.19 5.67 11.18
C ILE A 195 -8.95 4.80 10.17
N PRO A 196 -9.11 5.26 8.91
CA PRO A 196 -9.68 4.44 7.86
C PRO A 196 -8.76 3.24 7.57
N VAL A 197 -9.37 2.05 7.50
CA VAL A 197 -8.71 0.81 7.09
C VAL A 197 -9.51 0.17 6.00
N THR A 198 -8.90 -0.14 4.87
CA THR A 198 -9.56 -0.83 3.76
C THR A 198 -8.83 -2.09 3.35
N TYR A 199 -9.61 -3.08 2.90
CA TYR A 199 -9.17 -4.33 2.26
C TYR A 199 -9.81 -4.49 0.88
N SER A 200 -10.51 -3.46 0.40
CA SER A 200 -11.39 -3.57 -0.76
C SER A 200 -10.68 -3.23 -2.08
N ILE A 201 -9.53 -2.56 -2.04
CA ILE A 201 -8.81 -2.14 -3.24
C ILE A 201 -7.79 -3.22 -3.60
N SER A 202 -7.96 -3.84 -4.76
CA SER A 202 -6.98 -4.79 -5.29
C SER A 202 -5.71 -4.06 -5.73
N ILE A 203 -4.66 -4.21 -4.94
CA ILE A 203 -3.33 -3.63 -5.17
C ILE A 203 -2.31 -4.73 -4.91
N GLY A 204 -1.42 -5.00 -5.86
CA GLY A 204 -0.33 -5.95 -5.70
C GLY A 204 -0.31 -7.07 -6.74
N HIS A 205 -0.32 -8.34 -6.29
CA HIS A 205 0.00 -9.50 -7.10
C HIS A 205 -1.23 -10.31 -7.54
N ARG A 206 -2.39 -9.69 -7.68
CA ARG A 206 -3.55 -10.36 -8.25
C ARG A 206 -3.50 -10.28 -9.78
N ASP A 207 -3.76 -11.40 -10.46
CA ASP A 207 -3.65 -11.48 -11.91
C ASP A 207 -4.70 -10.61 -12.63
N GLU A 208 -5.91 -10.48 -12.04
CA GLU A 208 -7.06 -9.82 -12.68
C GLU A 208 -7.16 -8.33 -12.39
N ALA A 209 -6.48 -7.85 -11.33
CA ALA A 209 -6.62 -6.46 -10.89
C ALA A 209 -5.37 -5.96 -10.16
N ASN A 210 -4.92 -4.77 -10.50
CA ASN A 210 -3.88 -4.05 -9.76
C ASN A 210 -4.09 -2.55 -9.94
N TYR A 211 -4.84 -1.94 -9.02
CA TYR A 211 -5.08 -0.49 -9.04
C TYR A 211 -3.80 0.29 -8.73
N PRO A 212 -3.53 1.38 -9.48
CA PRO A 212 -2.35 2.20 -9.27
C PRO A 212 -2.45 3.03 -7.99
N VAL A 213 -1.33 3.23 -7.31
CA VAL A 213 -1.22 4.13 -6.15
C VAL A 213 -0.02 5.05 -6.33
N ILE A 214 -0.27 6.37 -6.28
CA ILE A 214 0.81 7.35 -6.28
C ILE A 214 1.43 7.40 -4.89
N LEU A 215 2.66 6.92 -4.77
CA LEU A 215 3.41 6.95 -3.53
C LEU A 215 4.12 8.28 -3.34
N ASN A 216 4.34 8.67 -2.07
CA ASN A 216 4.94 9.94 -1.67
C ASN A 216 4.19 11.17 -2.24
N CYS A 217 2.89 11.03 -2.40
CA CYS A 217 1.98 12.07 -2.87
C CYS A 217 0.76 12.11 -1.94
N PRO A 218 0.25 13.30 -1.58
CA PRO A 218 -0.99 13.40 -0.81
C PRO A 218 -2.14 12.70 -1.51
N ALA A 219 -2.91 11.95 -0.73
CA ALA A 219 -4.14 11.30 -1.16
C ALA A 219 -5.20 11.42 -0.08
N THR A 220 -6.46 11.34 -0.46
CA THR A 220 -7.58 11.21 0.46
C THR A 220 -8.09 9.78 0.43
N LEU A 221 -7.97 9.08 1.55
CA LEU A 221 -8.60 7.78 1.79
C LEU A 221 -9.87 7.99 2.60
N GLU A 222 -11.00 7.57 2.07
CA GLU A 222 -12.28 7.58 2.76
C GLU A 222 -12.90 6.19 2.74
N VAL A 223 -13.23 5.67 3.91
CA VAL A 223 -13.88 4.37 4.09
C VAL A 223 -15.20 4.62 4.81
N THR A 224 -16.31 4.23 4.20
CA THR A 224 -17.65 4.37 4.77
C THR A 224 -18.26 3.01 5.02
N ALA A 225 -19.01 2.87 6.12
CA ALA A 225 -19.80 1.67 6.37
C ALA A 225 -20.87 1.51 5.27
N GLY A 226 -21.07 0.29 4.83
CA GLY A 226 -22.12 0.00 3.85
C GLY A 226 -23.54 0.20 4.41
N ASN A 227 -24.50 0.18 3.51
CA ASN A 227 -25.91 0.37 3.85
C ASN A 227 -26.45 -0.75 4.76
N SER A 228 -27.48 -0.44 5.53
CA SER A 228 -28.19 -1.38 6.43
C SER A 228 -28.72 -2.64 5.75
N SER A 229 -28.82 -2.66 4.42
CA SER A 229 -29.21 -3.82 3.61
C SER A 229 -28.08 -4.86 3.40
N GLN A 230 -26.83 -4.48 3.66
CA GLN A 230 -25.66 -5.36 3.57
C GLN A 230 -24.73 -5.12 4.77
N PRO A 231 -25.06 -5.68 5.94
CA PRO A 231 -24.24 -5.55 7.13
C PRO A 231 -22.83 -6.07 6.86
N GLY A 232 -21.82 -5.27 7.18
CA GLY A 232 -20.41 -5.60 6.98
C GLY A 232 -19.82 -5.20 5.62
N SER A 233 -20.61 -4.62 4.70
CA SER A 233 -20.05 -4.01 3.49
C SER A 233 -19.39 -2.67 3.80
N THR A 234 -18.38 -2.30 3.02
CA THR A 234 -17.76 -0.97 3.05
C THR A 234 -17.59 -0.43 1.64
N ALA A 235 -17.70 0.89 1.51
CA ALA A 235 -17.26 1.60 0.32
C ALA A 235 -15.95 2.33 0.63
N THR A 236 -15.00 2.19 -0.26
CA THR A 236 -13.70 2.84 -0.16
C THR A 236 -13.51 3.76 -1.35
N THR A 237 -13.05 4.97 -1.09
CA THR A 237 -12.63 5.94 -2.11
C THR A 237 -11.20 6.36 -1.82
N LEU A 238 -10.33 6.25 -2.82
CA LEU A 238 -8.96 6.75 -2.78
C LEU A 238 -8.79 7.77 -3.90
N THR A 239 -8.56 9.03 -3.54
CA THR A 239 -8.45 10.15 -4.49
C THR A 239 -7.06 10.76 -4.42
N PHE A 240 -6.45 10.95 -5.56
CA PHE A 240 -5.22 11.70 -5.78
C PHE A 240 -5.55 13.03 -6.44
N GLY A 241 -5.07 14.12 -5.87
CA GLY A 241 -5.33 15.48 -6.36
C GLY A 241 -4.37 16.49 -5.79
#